data_54808264e93b3ef872b5ed59f78142c0
#
_entry.id   54808264e93b3ef872b5ed59f78142c0
#
_cell.length_a   1.000
_cell.length_b   1.000
_cell.length_c   1.000
_cell.angle_alpha   90.00
_cell.angle_beta   90.00
_cell.angle_gamma   90.00
#
_symmetry.space_group_name_H-M   'P 1'
#
loop_
_entity.id
_entity.type
_entity.pdbx_description
1 polymer ?
#
loop_
_entity_poly.entity_id
_entity_poly.type
_entity_poly.pdbx_seq_one_letter_code
_entity_poly.pdbx_strand_id
1 'polypeptide(L)'
;THNSSSAASDVYKRQVYNLGAQSGMKLLSETSYKEFEWAWRIANFGLFRTAQSLIPLMQQREKGTFLVTSATAAMRGNKNQHSHASAMGGRRMLCQSLNAEFASKGIHIAHIIIDGMVDAPDTLGKMLGEKEFNKLKEDLGSSDLLISPLEIAKTYYQIHLQHRSAWTHELNISSYLDKQWWND
;
A
#
# COMPACT_ATOMS: atom_id res chain seq x y z
N THR A 1 30.24 -1.94 -27.51
CA THR A 1 29.95 -2.29 -26.11
C THR A 1 29.05 -1.22 -25.54
N HIS A 2 27.73 -1.45 -25.57
CA HIS A 2 26.76 -0.55 -24.93
C HIS A 2 26.84 -0.76 -23.42
N ASN A 3 27.41 0.21 -22.74
CA ASN A 3 27.26 0.37 -21.30
C ASN A 3 25.80 0.82 -21.06
N SER A 4 24.88 -0.14 -20.88
CA SER A 4 23.56 0.16 -20.35
C SER A 4 23.75 0.70 -18.94
N SER A 5 23.35 1.97 -18.71
CA SER A 5 23.54 2.65 -17.44
C SER A 5 23.02 1.80 -16.27
N SER A 6 23.80 1.64 -15.22
CA SER A 6 23.44 0.89 -14.02
C SER A 6 22.11 1.36 -13.39
N ALA A 7 21.73 2.63 -13.60
CA ALA A 7 20.47 3.21 -13.17
C ALA A 7 19.23 2.58 -13.84
N ALA A 8 19.27 2.32 -15.17
CA ALA A 8 18.16 1.67 -15.88
C ALA A 8 17.99 0.20 -15.42
N SER A 9 19.08 -0.45 -15.02
CA SER A 9 19.04 -1.82 -14.51
C SER A 9 18.44 -1.91 -13.10
N ASP A 10 18.45 -0.83 -12.33
CA ASP A 10 17.95 -0.80 -10.95
C ASP A 10 16.42 -0.56 -10.87
N VAL A 11 15.85 0.13 -11.83
CA VAL A 11 14.41 0.49 -11.87
C VAL A 11 13.50 -0.74 -11.83
N TYR A 12 13.93 -1.86 -12.39
CA TYR A 12 13.14 -3.09 -12.44
C TYR A 12 13.45 -4.10 -11.31
N LYS A 13 14.31 -3.74 -10.36
CA LYS A 13 14.62 -4.62 -9.22
C LYS A 13 13.60 -4.49 -8.11
N ARG A 14 13.04 -3.30 -7.95
CA ARG A 14 12.11 -2.93 -6.89
C ARG A 14 10.99 -2.08 -7.44
N GLN A 15 9.77 -2.38 -7.04
CA GLN A 15 8.61 -1.57 -7.30
C GLN A 15 7.80 -1.40 -6.01
N VAL A 16 7.37 -0.18 -5.74
CA VAL A 16 6.37 0.11 -4.72
C VAL A 16 5.13 0.65 -5.41
N TYR A 17 4.01 -0.06 -5.28
CA TYR A 17 2.71 0.42 -5.70
C TYR A 17 2.04 1.13 -4.52
N ASN A 18 2.11 2.45 -4.50
CA ASN A 18 1.65 3.29 -3.38
C ASN A 18 0.47 4.21 -3.76
N LEU A 19 -0.25 3.91 -4.81
CA LEU A 19 -1.40 4.70 -5.22
C LEU A 19 -2.58 4.48 -4.27
N GLY A 20 -3.02 5.55 -3.60
CA GLY A 20 -4.23 5.55 -2.79
C GLY A 20 -5.49 5.42 -3.65
N ALA A 21 -6.53 4.84 -3.07
CA ALA A 21 -7.85 4.71 -3.69
C ALA A 21 -8.96 5.17 -2.73
N GLN A 22 -8.63 6.09 -1.83
CA GLN A 22 -9.61 6.61 -0.88
C GLN A 22 -10.51 7.65 -1.57
N SER A 23 -11.79 7.35 -1.64
CA SER A 23 -12.84 8.22 -2.18
C SER A 23 -13.64 8.96 -1.11
N GLY A 24 -13.09 9.03 0.12
CA GLY A 24 -13.75 9.61 1.28
C GLY A 24 -14.65 8.61 2.03
N MET A 25 -15.18 9.07 3.16
CA MET A 25 -16.18 8.34 3.94
C MET A 25 -17.58 8.85 3.56
N LYS A 26 -18.32 8.03 2.84
CA LYS A 26 -19.66 8.40 2.31
C LYS A 26 -20.68 7.31 2.59
N LEU A 27 -21.92 7.72 2.82
CA LEU A 27 -23.07 6.80 2.88
C LEU A 27 -23.25 6.11 1.52
N LEU A 28 -23.92 4.97 1.52
CA LEU A 28 -24.25 4.26 0.28
C LEU A 28 -25.00 5.14 -0.71
N SER A 29 -25.96 5.93 -0.22
CA SER A 29 -26.74 6.88 -1.02
C SER A 29 -25.97 8.06 -1.60
N GLU A 30 -24.78 8.34 -1.04
CA GLU A 30 -23.91 9.45 -1.45
C GLU A 30 -22.77 8.99 -2.35
N THR A 31 -22.55 7.68 -2.46
CA THR A 31 -21.47 7.11 -3.27
C THR A 31 -21.94 6.94 -4.71
N SER A 32 -21.40 7.72 -5.63
CA SER A 32 -21.70 7.58 -7.05
C SER A 32 -21.01 6.34 -7.65
N TYR A 33 -21.63 5.78 -8.72
CA TYR A 33 -21.01 4.70 -9.49
C TYR A 33 -19.59 5.07 -10.01
N LYS A 34 -19.42 6.32 -10.42
CA LYS A 34 -18.14 6.84 -10.91
C LYS A 34 -17.06 6.81 -9.84
N GLU A 35 -17.39 7.20 -8.62
CA GLU A 35 -16.43 7.17 -7.48
C GLU A 35 -16.08 5.75 -7.08
N PHE A 36 -17.08 4.87 -7.04
CA PHE A 36 -16.88 3.46 -6.74
C PHE A 36 -15.96 2.81 -7.78
N GLU A 37 -16.24 3.00 -9.07
CA GLU A 37 -15.44 2.48 -10.17
C GLU A 37 -14.02 3.06 -10.16
N TRP A 38 -13.89 4.38 -9.95
CA TRP A 38 -12.58 5.04 -9.91
C TRP A 38 -11.66 4.46 -8.84
N ALA A 39 -12.17 4.28 -7.62
CA ALA A 39 -11.41 3.67 -6.53
C ALA A 39 -10.93 2.26 -6.89
N TRP A 40 -11.82 1.45 -7.47
CA TRP A 40 -11.49 0.11 -7.92
C TRP A 40 -10.47 0.12 -9.06
N ARG A 41 -10.62 1.01 -10.03
CA ARG A 41 -9.70 1.13 -11.17
C ARG A 41 -8.29 1.47 -10.71
N ILE A 42 -8.12 2.39 -9.77
CA ILE A 42 -6.80 2.73 -9.22
C ILE A 42 -6.25 1.56 -8.38
N ALA A 43 -7.06 1.04 -7.46
CA ALA A 43 -6.59 0.02 -6.53
C ALA A 43 -6.22 -1.30 -7.21
N ASN A 44 -7.04 -1.75 -8.15
CA ASN A 44 -6.95 -3.10 -8.73
C ASN A 44 -6.46 -3.07 -10.18
N PHE A 45 -7.15 -2.38 -11.07
CA PHE A 45 -6.79 -2.37 -12.48
C PHE A 45 -5.44 -1.69 -12.72
N GLY A 46 -5.16 -0.58 -12.01
CA GLY A 46 -3.85 0.07 -12.05
C GLY A 46 -2.72 -0.85 -11.54
N LEU A 47 -2.95 -1.53 -10.40
CA LEU A 47 -2.01 -2.51 -9.86
C LEU A 47 -1.78 -3.67 -10.85
N PHE A 48 -2.85 -4.23 -11.41
CA PHE A 48 -2.76 -5.30 -12.40
C PHE A 48 -1.92 -4.88 -13.62
N ARG A 49 -2.18 -3.71 -14.19
CA ARG A 49 -1.40 -3.18 -15.33
C ARG A 49 0.07 -2.99 -14.98
N THR A 50 0.35 -2.47 -13.78
CA THR A 50 1.73 -2.28 -13.32
C THR A 50 2.43 -3.62 -13.15
N ALA A 51 1.77 -4.60 -12.53
CA ALA A 51 2.30 -5.95 -12.39
C ALA A 51 2.54 -6.61 -13.76
N GLN A 52 1.59 -6.53 -14.68
CA GLN A 52 1.68 -7.08 -16.04
C GLN A 52 2.86 -6.50 -16.83
N SER A 53 3.18 -5.21 -16.60
CA SER A 53 4.27 -4.54 -17.30
C SER A 53 5.64 -4.83 -16.66
N LEU A 54 5.73 -4.97 -15.34
CA LEU A 54 7.00 -5.01 -14.63
C LEU A 54 7.44 -6.42 -14.22
N ILE A 55 6.53 -7.30 -13.85
CA ILE A 55 6.88 -8.65 -13.40
C ILE A 55 7.64 -9.44 -14.48
N PRO A 56 7.29 -9.41 -15.77
CA PRO A 56 8.07 -10.10 -16.78
C PRO A 56 9.53 -9.64 -16.85
N LEU A 57 9.79 -8.35 -16.62
CA LEU A 57 11.15 -7.79 -16.58
C LEU A 57 11.92 -8.24 -15.35
N MET A 58 11.24 -8.42 -14.22
CA MET A 58 11.83 -9.00 -13.01
C MET A 58 12.13 -10.50 -13.20
N GLN A 59 11.23 -11.24 -13.85
CA GLN A 59 11.41 -12.67 -14.13
C GLN A 59 12.64 -12.95 -15.00
N GLN A 60 12.93 -12.11 -16.00
CA GLN A 60 14.15 -12.24 -16.82
C GLN A 60 15.45 -12.23 -16.01
N ARG A 61 15.39 -11.75 -14.76
CA ARG A 61 16.51 -11.67 -13.82
C ARG A 61 16.40 -12.67 -12.68
N GLU A 62 15.34 -13.44 -12.66
CA GLU A 62 15.00 -14.37 -11.57
C GLU A 62 15.01 -13.70 -10.19
N LYS A 63 14.80 -12.39 -10.15
CA LYS A 63 14.85 -11.57 -8.93
C LYS A 63 14.05 -10.28 -9.08
N GLY A 64 13.15 -10.04 -8.14
CA GLY A 64 12.39 -8.79 -8.04
C GLY A 64 11.66 -8.66 -6.71
N THR A 65 11.35 -7.42 -6.33
CA THR A 65 10.52 -7.13 -5.16
C THR A 65 9.40 -6.19 -5.58
N PHE A 66 8.17 -6.60 -5.33
CA PHE A 66 6.97 -5.82 -5.65
C PHE A 66 6.16 -5.60 -4.36
N LEU A 67 6.27 -4.39 -3.80
CA LEU A 67 5.61 -4.00 -2.55
C LEU A 67 4.33 -3.23 -2.86
N VAL A 68 3.24 -3.57 -2.21
CA VAL A 68 1.93 -2.98 -2.46
C VAL A 68 1.37 -2.41 -1.16
N THR A 69 1.30 -1.09 -1.10
CA THR A 69 0.69 -0.37 0.02
C THR A 69 -0.83 -0.57 0.00
N SER A 70 -1.38 -0.84 1.16
CA SER A 70 -2.80 -1.05 1.39
C SER A 70 -3.24 -0.38 2.69
N ALA A 71 -4.45 -0.63 3.10
CA ALA A 71 -5.04 -0.07 4.31
C ALA A 71 -5.84 -1.13 5.06
N THR A 72 -6.21 -0.85 6.30
CA THR A 72 -7.10 -1.66 7.15
C THR A 72 -8.38 -2.09 6.43
N ALA A 73 -8.87 -1.25 5.53
CA ALA A 73 -10.04 -1.54 4.70
C ALA A 73 -9.89 -2.80 3.80
N ALA A 74 -8.67 -3.33 3.64
CA ALA A 74 -8.44 -4.63 3.00
C ALA A 74 -8.82 -5.83 3.89
N MET A 75 -8.94 -5.60 5.20
CA MET A 75 -9.18 -6.63 6.22
C MET A 75 -10.61 -6.62 6.74
N ARG A 76 -11.24 -5.44 6.76
CA ARG A 76 -12.62 -5.27 7.21
C ARG A 76 -13.34 -4.15 6.45
N GLY A 77 -14.66 -4.30 6.29
CA GLY A 77 -15.53 -3.26 5.75
C GLY A 77 -16.12 -2.41 6.87
N ASN A 78 -15.71 -1.15 6.97
CA ASN A 78 -16.31 -0.21 7.92
C ASN A 78 -17.52 0.49 7.30
N LYS A 79 -18.41 0.98 8.16
CA LYS A 79 -19.51 1.87 7.77
C LYS A 79 -18.96 3.05 6.94
N ASN A 80 -19.66 3.44 5.89
CA ASN A 80 -19.31 4.54 4.99
C ASN A 80 -18.00 4.37 4.18
N GLN A 81 -17.47 3.15 4.09
CA GLN A 81 -16.24 2.85 3.34
C GLN A 81 -16.47 1.86 2.19
N HIS A 82 -17.66 1.78 1.64
CA HIS A 82 -18.04 0.79 0.60
C HIS A 82 -17.05 0.73 -0.57
N SER A 83 -16.75 1.88 -1.16
CA SER A 83 -15.84 2.01 -2.29
C SER A 83 -14.39 1.64 -1.89
N HIS A 84 -13.92 2.21 -0.77
CA HIS A 84 -12.55 1.98 -0.30
C HIS A 84 -12.34 0.53 0.13
N ALA A 85 -13.25 -0.06 0.91
CA ALA A 85 -13.12 -1.43 1.40
C ALA A 85 -13.15 -2.45 0.25
N SER A 86 -14.08 -2.29 -0.72
CA SER A 86 -14.14 -3.18 -1.87
C SER A 86 -12.88 -3.08 -2.74
N ALA A 87 -12.34 -1.88 -2.91
CA ALA A 87 -11.13 -1.63 -3.65
C ALA A 87 -9.89 -2.25 -2.96
N MET A 88 -9.74 -2.06 -1.64
CA MET A 88 -8.61 -2.60 -0.88
C MET A 88 -8.70 -4.12 -0.71
N GLY A 89 -9.89 -4.68 -0.50
CA GLY A 89 -10.10 -6.14 -0.46
C GLY A 89 -9.70 -6.80 -1.78
N GLY A 90 -10.12 -6.23 -2.93
CA GLY A 90 -9.69 -6.68 -4.24
C GLY A 90 -8.16 -6.59 -4.44
N ARG A 91 -7.54 -5.52 -3.97
CA ARG A 91 -6.06 -5.36 -3.99
C ARG A 91 -5.36 -6.48 -3.23
N ARG A 92 -5.85 -6.81 -2.03
CA ARG A 92 -5.30 -7.91 -1.23
C ARG A 92 -5.36 -9.23 -1.96
N MET A 93 -6.51 -9.58 -2.54
CA MET A 93 -6.67 -10.82 -3.29
C MET A 93 -5.78 -10.87 -4.54
N LEU A 94 -5.63 -9.73 -5.23
CA LEU A 94 -4.72 -9.64 -6.37
C LEU A 94 -3.26 -9.86 -5.95
N CYS A 95 -2.82 -9.31 -4.82
CA CYS A 95 -1.47 -9.56 -4.29
C CYS A 95 -1.24 -11.04 -3.95
N GLN A 96 -2.23 -11.72 -3.36
CA GLN A 96 -2.14 -13.15 -3.05
C GLN A 96 -2.03 -13.98 -4.33
N SER A 97 -2.83 -13.67 -5.35
CA SER A 97 -2.78 -14.36 -6.65
C SER A 97 -1.44 -14.16 -7.34
N LEU A 98 -0.93 -12.92 -7.38
CA LEU A 98 0.39 -12.63 -7.94
C LEU A 98 1.51 -13.35 -7.16
N ASN A 99 1.42 -13.39 -5.84
CA ASN A 99 2.40 -14.09 -5.03
C ASN A 99 2.38 -15.61 -5.30
N ALA A 100 1.20 -16.21 -5.38
CA ALA A 100 1.04 -17.64 -5.68
C ALA A 100 1.67 -18.01 -7.03
N GLU A 101 1.58 -17.13 -8.03
CA GLU A 101 2.12 -17.38 -9.36
C GLU A 101 3.63 -17.12 -9.46
N PHE A 102 4.15 -16.09 -8.78
CA PHE A 102 5.49 -15.55 -9.05
C PHE A 102 6.52 -15.74 -7.93
N ALA A 103 6.14 -16.16 -6.72
CA ALA A 103 7.09 -16.38 -5.64
C ALA A 103 8.12 -17.46 -5.99
N SER A 104 7.67 -18.59 -6.54
CA SER A 104 8.58 -19.67 -6.98
C SER A 104 9.51 -19.27 -8.12
N LYS A 105 9.17 -18.20 -8.85
CA LYS A 105 9.96 -17.61 -9.93
C LYS A 105 10.93 -16.51 -9.45
N GLY A 106 11.14 -16.39 -8.13
CA GLY A 106 12.07 -15.44 -7.54
C GLY A 106 11.55 -14.01 -7.38
N ILE A 107 10.23 -13.78 -7.49
CA ILE A 107 9.62 -12.47 -7.33
C ILE A 107 8.93 -12.39 -5.97
N HIS A 108 9.46 -11.53 -5.10
CA HIS A 108 8.91 -11.27 -3.78
C HIS A 108 7.78 -10.24 -3.87
N ILE A 109 6.55 -10.68 -3.65
CA ILE A 109 5.37 -9.79 -3.63
C ILE A 109 4.88 -9.68 -2.19
N ALA A 110 4.80 -8.46 -1.67
CA ALA A 110 4.34 -8.20 -0.32
C ALA A 110 3.21 -7.15 -0.30
N HIS A 111 2.12 -7.49 0.39
CA HIS A 111 0.97 -6.65 0.67
C HIS A 111 1.14 -6.02 2.05
N ILE A 112 1.22 -4.67 2.12
CA ILE A 112 1.55 -3.95 3.35
C ILE A 112 0.34 -3.12 3.75
N ILE A 113 -0.25 -3.49 4.88
CA ILE A 113 -1.43 -2.86 5.45
C ILE A 113 -0.97 -1.74 6.37
N ILE A 114 -1.31 -0.51 6.06
CA ILE A 114 -1.13 0.63 6.95
C ILE A 114 -2.41 0.77 7.78
N ASP A 115 -2.29 0.44 9.06
CA ASP A 115 -3.39 0.43 10.01
C ASP A 115 -3.24 1.60 10.98
N GLY A 116 -3.67 2.78 10.54
CA GLY A 116 -3.62 4.02 11.29
C GLY A 116 -3.42 5.25 10.42
N MET A 117 -3.35 6.40 11.07
CA MET A 117 -3.12 7.69 10.43
C MET A 117 -1.63 7.91 10.19
N VAL A 118 -1.27 8.31 8.99
CA VAL A 118 0.12 8.59 8.61
C VAL A 118 0.39 10.10 8.74
N ASP A 119 1.52 10.49 9.33
CA ASP A 119 1.99 11.89 9.36
C ASP A 119 2.41 12.34 7.94
N ALA A 120 1.42 12.58 7.10
CA ALA A 120 1.62 12.92 5.70
C ALA A 120 0.81 14.16 5.31
N PRO A 121 1.46 15.35 5.23
CA PRO A 121 0.81 16.60 4.82
C PRO A 121 0.10 16.49 3.47
N ASP A 122 0.68 15.75 2.53
CA ASP A 122 0.16 15.58 1.17
C ASP A 122 -1.06 14.66 1.04
N THR A 123 -1.38 13.89 2.07
CA THR A 123 -2.56 13.00 2.10
C THR A 123 -3.49 13.37 3.25
N LEU A 124 -3.16 13.02 4.47
CA LEU A 124 -3.97 13.33 5.65
C LEU A 124 -4.14 14.85 5.81
N GLY A 125 -3.08 15.62 5.63
CA GLY A 125 -3.12 17.08 5.70
C GLY A 125 -4.04 17.70 4.65
N LYS A 126 -4.02 17.23 3.41
CA LYS A 126 -4.95 17.69 2.35
C LYS A 126 -6.39 17.27 2.61
N MET A 127 -6.60 16.11 3.22
CA MET A 127 -7.94 15.60 3.55
C MET A 127 -8.58 16.38 4.70
N LEU A 128 -7.83 16.71 5.73
CA LEU A 128 -8.30 17.46 6.89
C LEU A 128 -8.28 18.98 6.68
N GLY A 129 -7.40 19.49 5.81
CA GLY A 129 -7.00 20.88 5.72
C GLY A 129 -5.84 21.20 6.66
N GLU A 130 -4.98 22.14 6.25
CA GLU A 130 -3.72 22.45 6.95
C GLU A 130 -3.93 22.83 8.42
N LYS A 131 -4.94 23.64 8.71
CA LYS A 131 -5.25 24.10 10.06
C LYS A 131 -5.61 22.93 10.99
N GLU A 132 -6.50 22.05 10.55
CA GLU A 132 -6.96 20.92 11.36
C GLU A 132 -5.87 19.85 11.48
N PHE A 133 -5.04 19.69 10.46
CA PHE A 133 -3.89 18.78 10.52
C PHE A 133 -2.83 19.27 11.54
N ASN A 134 -2.51 20.56 11.53
CA ASN A 134 -1.57 21.12 12.50
C ASN A 134 -2.12 21.04 13.93
N LYS A 135 -3.42 21.34 14.11
CA LYS A 135 -4.07 21.16 15.41
C LYS A 135 -4.02 19.71 15.88
N LEU A 136 -4.30 18.75 15.01
CA LEU A 136 -4.19 17.31 15.33
C LEU A 136 -2.78 16.97 15.82
N LYS A 137 -1.74 17.49 15.15
CA LYS A 137 -0.34 17.29 15.56
C LYS A 137 -0.04 17.92 16.91
N GLU A 138 -0.55 19.10 17.19
CA GLU A 138 -0.41 19.77 18.50
C GLU A 138 -1.12 18.99 19.60
N ASP A 139 -2.36 18.55 19.37
CA ASP A 139 -3.16 17.78 20.34
C ASP A 139 -2.52 16.41 20.65
N LEU A 140 -1.88 15.78 19.67
CA LEU A 140 -1.17 14.53 19.84
C LEU A 140 0.22 14.70 20.50
N GLY A 141 0.79 15.92 20.46
CA GLY A 141 2.07 16.26 21.04
C GLY A 141 3.21 15.37 20.50
N SER A 142 4.06 14.88 21.43
CA SER A 142 5.17 13.98 21.10
C SER A 142 4.76 12.50 21.03
N SER A 143 3.45 12.20 21.03
CA SER A 143 3.01 10.81 20.89
C SER A 143 3.29 10.31 19.47
N ASP A 144 3.72 9.05 19.37
CA ASP A 144 3.92 8.39 18.08
C ASP A 144 2.59 7.78 17.54
N LEU A 145 1.45 8.44 17.78
CA LEU A 145 0.16 7.97 17.28
C LEU A 145 0.05 8.12 15.76
N LEU A 146 0.61 9.19 15.18
CA LEU A 146 0.75 9.29 13.73
C LEU A 146 1.93 8.44 13.27
N ILE A 147 1.67 7.55 12.32
CA ILE A 147 2.70 6.67 11.78
C ILE A 147 3.68 7.48 10.94
N SER A 148 4.97 7.40 11.26
CA SER A 148 6.02 8.08 10.53
C SER A 148 6.21 7.50 9.12
N PRO A 149 6.16 8.32 8.05
CA PRO A 149 6.50 7.86 6.70
C PRO A 149 7.91 7.28 6.59
N LEU A 150 8.86 7.82 7.37
CA LEU A 150 10.24 7.32 7.39
C LEU A 150 10.31 5.89 7.95
N GLU A 151 9.57 5.61 9.02
CA GLU A 151 9.56 4.26 9.61
C GLU A 151 8.84 3.25 8.71
N ILE A 152 7.79 3.68 8.00
CA ILE A 152 7.18 2.88 6.92
C ILE A 152 8.23 2.55 5.84
N ALA A 153 8.98 3.56 5.39
CA ALA A 153 10.00 3.37 4.35
C ALA A 153 11.12 2.42 4.80
N LYS A 154 11.57 2.50 6.06
CA LYS A 154 12.54 1.56 6.64
C LYS A 154 11.99 0.13 6.63
N THR A 155 10.73 -0.05 7.01
CA THR A 155 10.08 -1.37 6.99
C THR A 155 10.01 -1.93 5.57
N TYR A 156 9.66 -1.12 4.57
CA TYR A 156 9.66 -1.52 3.15
C TYR A 156 11.03 -1.95 2.69
N TYR A 157 12.07 -1.23 3.09
CA TYR A 157 13.44 -1.57 2.76
C TYR A 157 13.88 -2.89 3.41
N GLN A 158 13.51 -3.14 4.66
CA GLN A 158 13.77 -4.41 5.34
C GLN A 158 13.09 -5.59 4.65
N ILE A 159 11.82 -5.45 4.22
CA ILE A 159 11.12 -6.48 3.44
C ILE A 159 11.87 -6.78 2.14
N HIS A 160 12.35 -5.75 1.45
CA HIS A 160 13.14 -5.94 0.23
C HIS A 160 14.42 -6.72 0.45
N LEU A 161 15.06 -6.58 1.60
CA LEU A 161 16.32 -7.26 1.92
C LEU A 161 16.15 -8.69 2.42
N GLN A 162 14.91 -9.15 2.66
CA GLN A 162 14.68 -10.49 3.20
C GLN A 162 15.24 -11.60 2.30
N HIS A 163 15.82 -12.59 2.96
CA HIS A 163 16.25 -13.80 2.28
C HIS A 163 15.03 -14.60 1.78
N ARG A 164 15.16 -15.23 0.61
CA ARG A 164 14.06 -15.96 -0.05
C ARG A 164 13.46 -17.10 0.76
N SER A 165 14.16 -17.62 1.76
CA SER A 165 13.63 -18.66 2.65
C SER A 165 12.68 -18.12 3.73
N ALA A 166 12.54 -16.79 3.85
CA ALA A 166 11.74 -16.16 4.89
C ALA A 166 11.11 -14.83 4.38
N TRP A 167 10.38 -14.90 3.28
CA TRP A 167 9.68 -13.76 2.71
C TRP A 167 8.38 -13.45 3.44
N THR A 168 8.18 -12.19 3.77
CA THR A 168 6.92 -11.67 4.29
C THR A 168 5.98 -11.35 3.13
N HIS A 169 4.83 -12.00 3.06
CA HIS A 169 3.84 -11.78 2.00
C HIS A 169 2.73 -10.81 2.41
N GLU A 170 2.44 -10.72 3.69
CA GLU A 170 1.50 -9.74 4.24
C GLU A 170 2.03 -9.22 5.57
N LEU A 171 1.94 -7.90 5.78
CA LEU A 171 2.41 -7.23 6.99
C LEU A 171 1.44 -6.12 7.37
N ASN A 172 1.16 -5.99 8.67
CA ASN A 172 0.44 -4.86 9.25
C ASN A 172 1.40 -3.90 9.94
N ILE A 173 1.25 -2.60 9.68
CA ILE A 173 1.99 -1.52 10.33
C ILE A 173 0.97 -0.62 11.02
N SER A 174 1.09 -0.48 12.33
CA SER A 174 0.27 0.42 13.15
C SER A 174 1.14 1.14 14.16
N SER A 175 0.66 2.26 14.70
CA SER A 175 1.26 2.88 15.88
C SER A 175 1.04 1.99 17.10
N TYR A 176 1.97 2.03 18.06
CA TYR A 176 1.83 1.27 19.31
C TYR A 176 0.68 1.76 20.19
N LEU A 177 0.23 3.00 19.98
CA LEU A 177 -0.90 3.60 20.71
C LEU A 177 -2.23 3.43 19.98
N ASP A 178 -2.22 3.01 18.72
CA ASP A 178 -3.44 2.83 17.93
C ASP A 178 -4.10 1.49 18.27
N LYS A 179 -5.41 1.44 18.17
CA LYS A 179 -6.16 0.21 18.34
C LYS A 179 -6.14 -0.56 17.02
N GLN A 180 -5.50 -1.72 17.03
CA GLN A 180 -5.41 -2.55 15.85
C GLN A 180 -6.79 -3.05 15.41
N TRP A 181 -6.98 -3.25 14.12
CA TRP A 181 -8.26 -3.61 13.51
C TRP A 181 -8.88 -4.91 14.05
N TRP A 182 -8.10 -5.80 14.65
CA TRP A 182 -8.59 -7.06 15.24
C TRP A 182 -8.98 -6.94 16.72
N ASN A 183 -8.83 -5.76 17.32
CA ASN A 183 -9.13 -5.49 18.75
C ASN A 183 -10.43 -4.70 18.96
N ASP A 184 -11.32 -4.67 18.00
CA ASP A 184 -12.63 -4.01 18.09
C ASP A 184 -13.69 -4.91 18.76
#